data_fe4c5ffb53f9f2abe025a667c970bb7a
#
_entry.id   fe4c5ffb53f9f2abe025a667c970bb7a
#
_cell.length_a   1.000
_cell.length_b   1.000
_cell.length_c   1.000
_cell.angle_alpha   90.00
_cell.angle_beta   90.00
_cell.angle_gamma   90.00
#
_symmetry.space_group_name_H-M   'P 1'
#
loop_
_entity.id
_entity.type
_entity.pdbx_description
1 polymer ?
#
loop_
_entity_poly.entity_id
_entity_poly.type
_entity_poly.pdbx_seq_one_letter_code
_entity_poly.pdbx_strand_id
1 'polypeptide(L)'
;MRNFLKGIGIFGPLAFWAIIICCRGGGGGGSNGSSGGGGSPSSGSATGGGNAIGGERNPVCSAGTSRGEVARPQFRMNLSGQTSWFASPIVADLDGDGKKELIAAYYSVYVYGSNGALLSQADAGSGRVYAPHVVADLEGDGIVEIVFGKGSQVFAYEWRNKALVLKPGWPVDTTTAGESPEVRGLAAADLDGDGLIEIIATTTQTQSTANGGAQVFVFSSNGRLFQPAGLSYPAWPRYNNRSGEGGDADRNGPGHSGYGCYGLNVGVGNIDDDPNLEIIVTYDNHLIQAFDLNGVAINASPWFTNRTSPYVGNRMTWGQFIRWADPQVEENHYHLHVGDWPDPTRQEWLQWTASPPNIVDLDGDGKNEVLGVPNVEKNEPYQTQAYAIMALEGSHGDGSRSAMRKTGWETLPRGAAPIQVSGGYPPMGIPAATTVNLQGDSRPEIIVSLNDGFIRAYSADAKEIWRFNYTHGKAVMYASEATVADLNQDGSPEVIFTTYGDPNVLDSGYLVILGADGRLLHDIPLPNPGRNGNGNGAPAAPAIYDLDGDGQLEIFVQTFDHGMDIFTVPGSASNCVLWPTARGGPLRMGQPNSNGL
;
A
#
# COMPACT_ATOMS: atom_id res chain seq x y z
N MET A 1 -52.15 14.43 5.33
CA MET A 1 -51.11 13.40 5.32
C MET A 1 -50.52 13.27 3.93
N ARG A 2 -49.72 14.18 3.54
CA ARG A 2 -48.87 14.20 2.35
C ARG A 2 -47.74 15.16 2.70
N ASN A 3 -46.52 14.82 2.39
CA ASN A 3 -45.26 15.51 2.63
C ASN A 3 -44.45 14.93 3.81
N PHE A 4 -43.77 13.82 3.53
CA PHE A 4 -42.50 13.48 4.19
C PHE A 4 -41.83 12.34 3.40
N LEU A 5 -41.39 12.60 2.17
CA LEU A 5 -40.51 11.73 1.39
C LEU A 5 -39.94 12.55 0.21
N LYS A 6 -39.08 13.47 0.52
CA LYS A 6 -38.12 14.03 -0.46
C LYS A 6 -36.90 14.48 0.34
N GLY A 7 -35.82 13.72 0.26
CA GLY A 7 -34.55 14.10 0.88
C GLY A 7 -33.64 12.94 1.18
N ILE A 8 -33.64 11.88 0.39
CA ILE A 8 -32.54 10.95 0.37
C ILE A 8 -31.81 11.22 -0.92
N GLY A 9 -30.85 12.12 -0.82
CA GLY A 9 -29.84 12.37 -1.83
C GLY A 9 -28.97 11.14 -1.98
N ILE A 10 -28.58 10.89 -3.16
CA ILE A 10 -27.69 9.85 -3.63
C ILE A 10 -26.37 9.95 -2.85
N PHE A 11 -26.13 9.04 -1.95
CA PHE A 11 -24.81 8.86 -1.34
C PHE A 11 -24.02 7.92 -2.25
N GLY A 12 -23.10 8.50 -3.01
CA GLY A 12 -21.99 7.77 -3.59
C GLY A 12 -21.12 7.12 -2.50
N PRO A 13 -19.99 6.45 -2.82
CA PRO A 13 -19.22 5.60 -1.90
C PRO A 13 -18.58 6.37 -0.73
N LEU A 14 -19.41 7.02 0.06
CA LEU A 14 -19.06 7.75 1.28
C LEU A 14 -18.70 6.82 2.45
N ALA A 15 -18.66 5.55 2.20
CA ALA A 15 -18.40 4.57 3.23
C ALA A 15 -17.07 4.75 3.99
N PHE A 16 -16.08 5.31 3.34
CA PHE A 16 -14.83 5.68 4.02
C PHE A 16 -14.98 6.84 5.02
N TRP A 17 -16.06 7.60 4.95
CA TRP A 17 -16.32 8.69 5.91
C TRP A 17 -16.77 8.21 7.28
N ALA A 18 -17.42 7.05 7.38
CA ALA A 18 -17.80 6.50 8.68
C ALA A 18 -16.60 6.24 9.62
N ILE A 19 -15.43 6.08 9.04
CA ILE A 19 -14.16 5.92 9.75
C ILE A 19 -13.72 7.22 10.47
N ILE A 20 -14.24 8.36 10.06
CA ILE A 20 -13.78 9.67 10.55
C ILE A 20 -14.39 10.05 11.89
N ILE A 21 -15.51 9.45 12.27
CA ILE A 21 -16.31 9.94 13.41
C ILE A 21 -15.84 9.39 14.78
N CYS A 22 -15.04 8.35 14.82
CA CYS A 22 -14.78 7.63 16.07
C CYS A 22 -13.55 8.05 16.89
N CYS A 23 -12.79 9.06 16.48
CA CYS A 23 -11.63 9.49 17.24
C CYS A 23 -11.88 10.75 18.06
N ARG A 24 -12.65 10.66 19.13
CA ARG A 24 -12.58 11.61 20.25
C ARG A 24 -11.64 11.04 21.31
N GLY A 25 -10.51 11.52 21.31
CA GLY A 25 -9.68 11.61 22.28
C GLY A 25 -8.92 11.29 23.28
N GLY A 26 -8.06 11.74 23.82
CA GLY A 26 -7.34 11.67 25.07
C GLY A 26 -5.89 11.28 24.87
N GLY A 27 -5.08 12.30 24.97
CA GLY A 27 -3.66 12.28 24.74
C GLY A 27 -2.86 11.46 25.72
N GLY A 28 -1.63 11.31 25.39
CA GLY A 28 -0.48 11.05 26.26
C GLY A 28 0.28 9.79 25.89
N GLY A 29 1.27 9.92 25.25
CA GLY A 29 2.66 10.03 25.42
C GLY A 29 3.47 8.76 25.63
N GLY A 30 4.41 8.53 24.74
CA GLY A 30 5.76 7.99 24.87
C GLY A 30 5.90 6.52 25.26
N SER A 31 6.85 5.89 24.86
CA SER A 31 8.14 5.78 24.24
C SER A 31 8.89 4.49 24.49
N ASN A 32 9.70 4.06 23.66
CA ASN A 32 11.03 3.63 23.31
C ASN A 32 11.31 2.15 23.37
N GLY A 33 12.28 1.72 22.79
CA GLY A 33 13.40 1.64 22.02
C GLY A 33 14.27 0.44 22.10
N SER A 34 15.14 0.41 21.24
CA SER A 34 16.34 -0.07 20.56
C SER A 34 17.03 -1.31 21.11
N SER A 35 17.95 -1.85 20.63
CA SER A 35 18.87 -2.18 19.55
C SER A 35 19.46 -3.55 19.82
N GLY A 36 20.15 -4.08 19.06
CA GLY A 36 21.11 -4.16 18.10
C GLY A 36 21.83 -5.46 18.05
N GLY A 37 22.22 -5.83 16.94
CA GLY A 37 23.52 -6.23 16.51
C GLY A 37 23.84 -7.69 16.39
N GLY A 38 24.27 -8.05 15.21
CA GLY A 38 25.32 -8.98 15.01
C GLY A 38 25.24 -9.83 13.75
N GLY A 39 26.10 -9.60 12.84
CA GLY A 39 26.39 -10.46 11.71
C GLY A 39 25.80 -9.97 10.41
N SER A 40 26.35 -8.88 9.91
CA SER A 40 26.12 -8.40 8.58
C SER A 40 26.58 -9.38 7.53
N PRO A 41 25.72 -9.72 6.55
CA PRO A 41 26.21 -9.64 5.20
C PRO A 41 26.45 -8.16 4.93
N SER A 42 27.55 -7.85 4.28
CA SER A 42 28.09 -6.53 3.99
C SER A 42 26.99 -5.49 3.82
N SER A 43 27.05 -4.44 4.62
CA SER A 43 26.38 -3.19 4.37
C SER A 43 26.72 -2.75 2.95
N GLY A 44 25.91 -3.16 2.01
CA GLY A 44 25.75 -2.43 0.79
C GLY A 44 25.18 -1.11 1.24
N SER A 45 25.95 -0.04 1.15
CA SER A 45 25.49 1.31 1.11
C SER A 45 24.22 1.30 0.29
N ALA A 46 23.11 1.81 0.83
CA ALA A 46 21.92 2.11 0.05
C ALA A 46 22.24 3.26 -0.89
N THR A 47 23.09 3.01 -1.86
CA THR A 47 23.11 3.75 -3.11
C THR A 47 21.78 3.41 -3.72
N GLY A 48 20.99 4.45 -3.99
CA GLY A 48 19.65 4.39 -4.57
C GLY A 48 19.54 3.24 -5.55
N GLY A 49 18.44 2.49 -5.44
CA GLY A 49 18.30 1.20 -6.10
C GLY A 49 18.74 1.32 -7.54
N GLY A 50 19.88 0.72 -7.85
CA GLY A 50 20.45 0.83 -9.19
C GLY A 50 19.38 0.37 -10.16
N ASN A 51 19.03 1.24 -11.11
CA ASN A 51 18.02 1.01 -12.15
C ASN A 51 18.38 -0.27 -12.92
N ALA A 52 18.03 -1.41 -12.37
CA ALA A 52 18.14 -2.66 -13.08
C ALA A 52 17.09 -2.66 -14.17
N ILE A 53 17.50 -2.39 -15.39
CA ILE A 53 16.71 -2.78 -16.56
C ILE A 53 16.62 -4.31 -16.49
N GLY A 54 15.47 -4.79 -16.09
CA GLY A 54 15.21 -6.19 -15.79
C GLY A 54 14.62 -6.33 -14.40
N GLY A 55 13.55 -7.09 -14.29
CA GLY A 55 12.74 -7.24 -13.09
C GLY A 55 13.54 -7.44 -11.81
N GLU A 56 13.04 -6.93 -10.74
CA GLU A 56 13.56 -7.14 -9.40
C GLU A 56 13.71 -8.65 -9.16
N ARG A 57 14.87 -9.09 -8.76
CA ARG A 57 15.07 -10.50 -8.45
C ARG A 57 14.29 -10.85 -7.19
N ASN A 58 13.37 -11.77 -7.30
CA ASN A 58 12.64 -12.30 -6.14
C ASN A 58 13.59 -13.12 -5.27
N PRO A 59 14.01 -12.65 -4.10
CA PRO A 59 14.90 -13.38 -3.26
C PRO A 59 14.24 -14.62 -2.68
N VAL A 60 15.06 -15.65 -2.50
CA VAL A 60 14.68 -16.92 -1.92
C VAL A 60 15.36 -17.08 -0.58
N CYS A 61 14.62 -17.51 0.44
CA CYS A 61 15.22 -17.88 1.71
C CYS A 61 16.09 -19.14 1.55
N SER A 62 17.33 -19.05 2.01
CA SER A 62 18.22 -20.20 2.05
C SER A 62 18.11 -20.90 3.39
N ALA A 63 18.02 -22.22 3.39
CA ALA A 63 18.03 -23.00 4.61
C ALA A 63 19.27 -22.70 5.45
N GLY A 64 19.05 -22.27 6.68
CA GLY A 64 20.07 -22.01 7.68
C GLY A 64 20.42 -23.25 8.50
N THR A 65 20.75 -23.04 9.75
CA THR A 65 21.14 -24.11 10.69
C THR A 65 19.99 -24.67 11.51
N SER A 66 18.88 -23.96 11.62
CA SER A 66 17.69 -24.41 12.36
C SER A 66 16.89 -25.42 11.54
N ARG A 67 16.36 -26.41 12.24
CA ARG A 67 15.42 -27.41 11.71
C ARG A 67 14.25 -27.58 12.67
N GLY A 68 14.07 -26.62 13.58
CA GLY A 68 13.02 -26.63 14.57
C GLY A 68 11.71 -26.08 13.99
N GLU A 69 10.61 -26.30 14.74
CA GLU A 69 9.36 -25.59 14.48
C GLU A 69 9.52 -24.10 14.84
N VAL A 70 8.77 -23.24 14.17
CA VAL A 70 8.69 -21.82 14.53
C VAL A 70 8.24 -21.70 15.97
N ALA A 71 9.04 -21.06 16.80
CA ALA A 71 8.70 -20.85 18.20
C ALA A 71 7.54 -19.87 18.34
N ARG A 72 6.67 -20.11 19.33
CA ARG A 72 5.57 -19.18 19.60
C ARG A 72 6.11 -17.81 20.00
N PRO A 73 5.76 -16.72 19.30
CA PRO A 73 6.13 -15.36 19.67
C PRO A 73 5.75 -15.05 21.12
N GLN A 74 6.67 -14.44 21.83
CA GLN A 74 6.51 -14.05 23.22
C GLN A 74 6.27 -12.54 23.32
N PHE A 75 5.18 -12.16 23.98
CA PHE A 75 4.92 -10.75 24.23
C PHE A 75 6.06 -10.14 25.06
N ARG A 76 6.66 -9.09 24.54
CA ARG A 76 7.79 -8.42 25.16
C ARG A 76 7.37 -7.15 25.89
N MET A 77 6.68 -6.25 25.20
CA MET A 77 6.21 -4.99 25.78
C MET A 77 5.10 -4.37 24.94
N ASN A 78 4.41 -3.40 25.53
CA ASN A 78 3.49 -2.52 24.84
C ASN A 78 3.97 -1.07 24.95
N LEU A 79 4.03 -0.36 23.84
CA LEU A 79 4.27 1.08 23.79
C LEU A 79 2.92 1.80 23.80
N SER A 80 2.41 2.01 25.01
CA SER A 80 1.06 2.51 25.23
C SER A 80 0.84 3.92 24.70
N GLY A 81 -0.36 4.19 24.24
CA GLY A 81 -0.79 5.50 23.73
C GLY A 81 -0.56 5.72 22.24
N GLN A 82 0.23 4.88 21.59
CA GLN A 82 0.47 4.94 20.16
C GLN A 82 -0.55 4.06 19.44
N THR A 83 -1.34 4.65 18.56
CA THR A 83 -2.35 3.95 17.78
C THR A 83 -2.24 4.31 16.30
N SER A 84 -2.72 3.46 15.42
CA SER A 84 -2.63 3.67 13.97
C SER A 84 -3.82 3.10 13.24
N TRP A 85 -3.93 3.50 11.98
CA TRP A 85 -4.78 2.85 10.99
C TRP A 85 -3.93 1.94 10.12
N PHE A 86 -3.25 2.49 9.12
CA PHE A 86 -2.43 1.73 8.16
C PHE A 86 -0.95 2.14 8.18
N ALA A 87 -0.57 3.03 9.08
CA ALA A 87 0.80 3.51 9.20
C ALA A 87 1.71 2.46 9.85
N SER A 88 2.07 1.43 9.11
CA SER A 88 2.95 0.36 9.57
C SER A 88 4.30 0.88 10.03
N PRO A 89 4.84 0.35 11.14
CA PRO A 89 6.11 0.80 11.71
C PRO A 89 7.32 0.42 10.84
N ILE A 90 8.43 1.09 11.09
CA ILE A 90 9.76 0.77 10.52
C ILE A 90 10.77 0.71 11.67
N VAL A 91 11.78 -0.13 11.50
CA VAL A 91 12.95 -0.19 12.36
C VAL A 91 14.19 0.04 11.50
N ALA A 92 14.98 1.04 11.84
CA ALA A 92 16.18 1.44 11.11
C ALA A 92 17.25 1.99 12.07
N ASP A 93 18.52 1.87 11.68
CA ASP A 93 19.63 2.57 12.33
C ASP A 93 19.68 3.99 11.76
N LEU A 94 19.14 4.97 12.50
CA LEU A 94 18.95 6.32 12.01
C LEU A 94 20.21 7.21 12.08
N ASP A 95 21.21 6.82 12.86
CA ASP A 95 22.44 7.63 13.03
C ASP A 95 23.74 6.84 12.78
N GLY A 96 23.63 5.62 12.28
CA GLY A 96 24.77 4.78 11.94
C GLY A 96 25.59 4.29 13.14
N ASP A 97 25.01 4.32 14.35
CA ASP A 97 25.70 3.91 15.58
C ASP A 97 25.65 2.39 15.82
N GLY A 98 25.04 1.64 14.90
CA GLY A 98 24.84 0.20 14.97
C GLY A 98 23.66 -0.22 15.83
N LYS A 99 22.87 0.73 16.33
CA LYS A 99 21.66 0.48 17.08
C LYS A 99 20.47 0.97 16.25
N LYS A 100 19.40 0.23 16.32
CA LYS A 100 18.21 0.58 15.53
C LYS A 100 17.19 1.35 16.36
N GLU A 101 16.55 2.27 15.74
CA GLU A 101 15.39 2.98 16.25
C GLU A 101 14.11 2.40 15.65
N LEU A 102 13.05 2.45 16.43
CA LEU A 102 11.70 2.12 16.02
C LEU A 102 10.93 3.40 15.69
N ILE A 103 10.42 3.50 14.48
CA ILE A 103 9.61 4.62 14.02
C ILE A 103 8.14 4.17 13.93
N ALA A 104 7.26 4.89 14.61
CA ALA A 104 5.83 4.61 14.65
C ALA A 104 5.00 5.88 14.47
N ALA A 105 3.78 5.73 13.95
CA ALA A 105 2.94 6.87 13.64
C ALA A 105 1.46 6.65 13.98
N TYR A 106 0.79 7.73 14.37
CA TYR A 106 -0.65 7.85 14.48
C TYR A 106 -1.11 9.29 14.22
N TYR A 107 -1.24 10.13 15.25
CA TYR A 107 -1.44 11.58 15.07
C TYR A 107 -0.12 12.34 14.98
N SER A 108 0.97 11.71 15.24
CA SER A 108 2.33 12.20 15.04
C SER A 108 3.26 11.04 14.73
N VAL A 109 4.52 11.33 14.45
CA VAL A 109 5.58 10.34 14.32
C VAL A 109 6.46 10.37 15.56
N TYR A 110 6.79 9.22 16.03
CA TYR A 110 7.55 8.98 17.24
C TYR A 110 8.76 8.12 16.92
N VAL A 111 9.89 8.44 17.49
CA VAL A 111 11.11 7.65 17.37
C VAL A 111 11.49 7.13 18.74
N TYR A 112 11.67 5.86 18.77
CA TYR A 112 11.96 5.12 19.97
C TYR A 112 13.31 4.43 19.86
N GLY A 113 14.12 4.48 20.86
CA GLY A 113 15.30 3.64 21.03
C GLY A 113 14.96 2.20 21.52
N SER A 114 15.85 1.13 21.75
CA SER A 114 15.54 -0.32 21.99
C SER A 114 14.94 -0.72 23.34
N ASN A 115 14.94 0.15 24.28
CA ASN A 115 14.50 -0.16 25.64
C ASN A 115 13.10 0.34 25.99
N GLY A 116 12.31 0.80 25.02
CA GLY A 116 11.00 1.40 25.27
C GLY A 116 11.05 2.92 25.58
N ALA A 117 12.21 3.64 25.57
CA ALA A 117 12.28 5.05 25.94
C ALA A 117 12.11 6.01 24.73
N LEU A 118 11.18 7.00 24.72
CA LEU A 118 11.00 8.00 23.67
C LEU A 118 12.28 8.81 23.46
N LEU A 119 12.83 8.76 22.29
CA LEU A 119 13.95 9.60 21.91
C LEU A 119 13.45 10.94 21.37
N SER A 120 12.48 10.90 20.46
CA SER A 120 11.94 12.11 19.86
C SER A 120 10.51 11.92 19.35
N GLN A 121 9.81 13.02 19.17
CA GLN A 121 8.47 13.06 18.58
C GLN A 121 8.39 14.25 17.63
N ALA A 122 7.82 14.06 16.45
CA ALA A 122 7.53 15.16 15.54
C ALA A 122 6.34 15.97 16.07
N ASP A 123 6.51 17.28 16.18
CA ASP A 123 5.41 18.21 16.46
C ASP A 123 4.82 18.66 15.12
N ALA A 124 3.89 17.91 14.61
CA ALA A 124 3.29 18.13 13.31
C ALA A 124 1.80 18.41 13.44
N GLY A 125 1.35 19.54 13.01
CA GLY A 125 -0.01 20.06 12.79
C GLY A 125 -1.22 19.22 13.23
N SER A 126 -2.41 19.54 12.73
CA SER A 126 -3.65 18.78 12.97
C SER A 126 -3.80 17.62 11.98
N GLY A 127 -4.61 16.62 12.29
CA GLY A 127 -4.87 15.45 11.46
C GLY A 127 -4.15 14.20 11.96
N ARG A 128 -4.15 13.16 11.17
CA ARG A 128 -3.51 11.87 11.47
C ARG A 128 -2.51 11.50 10.39
N VAL A 129 -1.57 10.64 10.73
CA VAL A 129 -0.74 9.93 9.77
C VAL A 129 -1.52 8.71 9.30
N TYR A 130 -1.98 8.70 8.07
CA TYR A 130 -2.79 7.62 7.50
C TYR A 130 -1.92 6.61 6.76
N ALA A 131 -1.14 7.09 5.80
CA ALA A 131 -0.24 6.26 5.02
C ALA A 131 0.97 5.82 5.87
N PRO A 132 1.54 4.64 5.57
CA PRO A 132 2.83 4.27 6.11
C PRO A 132 3.88 5.36 5.78
N HIS A 133 4.67 5.71 6.77
CA HIS A 133 5.76 6.67 6.61
C HIS A 133 6.93 6.06 5.84
N VAL A 134 7.74 6.92 5.22
CA VAL A 134 8.99 6.58 4.53
C VAL A 134 10.17 6.89 5.44
N VAL A 135 11.21 6.08 5.37
CA VAL A 135 12.48 6.30 6.06
C VAL A 135 13.62 6.07 5.07
N ALA A 136 14.41 7.09 4.78
CA ALA A 136 15.52 7.03 3.83
C ALA A 136 16.49 8.19 4.05
N ASP A 137 17.72 8.05 3.57
CA ASP A 137 18.65 9.15 3.31
C ASP A 137 18.31 9.73 1.93
N LEU A 138 17.58 10.86 1.90
CA LEU A 138 17.04 11.41 0.65
C LEU A 138 18.08 12.04 -0.25
N GLU A 139 19.22 12.47 0.31
CA GLU A 139 20.28 13.16 -0.43
C GLU A 139 21.59 12.38 -0.51
N GLY A 140 21.67 11.21 0.10
CA GLY A 140 22.90 10.43 0.16
C GLY A 140 24.00 11.09 1.01
N ASP A 141 23.62 11.94 1.98
CA ASP A 141 24.55 12.71 2.81
C ASP A 141 24.85 12.05 4.18
N GLY A 142 24.25 10.88 4.41
CA GLY A 142 24.37 10.10 5.64
C GLY A 142 23.40 10.55 6.76
N ILE A 143 22.48 11.46 6.46
CA ILE A 143 21.43 11.86 7.37
C ILE A 143 20.12 11.23 6.92
N VAL A 144 19.50 10.48 7.81
CA VAL A 144 18.25 9.79 7.50
C VAL A 144 17.05 10.70 7.74
N GLU A 145 16.16 10.75 6.78
CA GLU A 145 14.89 11.44 6.89
C GLU A 145 13.75 10.47 7.18
N ILE A 146 12.78 10.99 7.94
CA ILE A 146 11.47 10.36 8.18
C ILE A 146 10.42 11.24 7.51
N VAL A 147 9.76 10.69 6.49
CA VAL A 147 8.76 11.41 5.69
C VAL A 147 7.37 10.83 5.96
N PHE A 148 6.40 11.69 6.21
CA PHE A 148 5.02 11.25 6.46
C PHE A 148 3.99 12.28 6.01
N GLY A 149 2.84 11.76 5.59
CA GLY A 149 1.67 12.57 5.26
C GLY A 149 0.79 12.79 6.50
N LYS A 150 0.33 14.02 6.71
CA LYS A 150 -0.60 14.36 7.79
C LYS A 150 -1.60 15.42 7.36
N GLY A 151 -2.87 15.08 7.29
CA GLY A 151 -3.85 15.93 6.65
C GLY A 151 -3.47 16.19 5.19
N SER A 152 -3.45 17.45 4.77
CA SER A 152 -3.05 17.87 3.42
C SER A 152 -1.55 18.09 3.24
N GLN A 153 -0.74 17.86 4.26
CA GLN A 153 0.69 18.17 4.23
C GLN A 153 1.55 16.92 4.23
N VAL A 154 2.69 17.02 3.59
CA VAL A 154 3.78 16.05 3.71
C VAL A 154 4.92 16.69 4.47
N PHE A 155 5.40 16.02 5.48
CA PHE A 155 6.49 16.44 6.36
C PHE A 155 7.71 15.58 6.11
N ALA A 156 8.89 16.18 6.17
CA ALA A 156 10.16 15.47 6.27
C ALA A 156 10.94 15.99 7.48
N TYR A 157 11.41 15.09 8.32
CA TYR A 157 12.24 15.39 9.48
C TYR A 157 13.57 14.66 9.33
N GLU A 158 14.65 15.39 9.53
CA GLU A 158 16.00 14.84 9.61
C GLU A 158 16.25 14.25 11.00
N TRP A 159 16.92 13.10 11.06
CA TRP A 159 17.41 12.58 12.33
C TRP A 159 18.76 13.17 12.67
N ARG A 160 18.81 14.09 13.63
CA ARG A 160 20.03 14.77 14.04
C ARG A 160 20.19 14.77 15.56
N ASN A 161 21.32 14.29 16.04
CA ASN A 161 21.63 14.27 17.48
C ASN A 161 20.52 13.59 18.31
N LYS A 162 19.98 12.49 17.84
CA LYS A 162 18.88 11.73 18.45
C LYS A 162 17.59 12.53 18.63
N ALA A 163 17.34 13.44 17.72
CA ALA A 163 16.12 14.24 17.66
C ALA A 163 15.62 14.44 16.24
N LEU A 164 14.29 14.54 16.10
CA LEU A 164 13.63 14.92 14.87
C LEU A 164 13.73 16.43 14.67
N VAL A 165 14.37 16.87 13.60
CA VAL A 165 14.50 18.26 13.20
C VAL A 165 13.78 18.45 11.87
N LEU A 166 12.83 19.38 11.81
CA LEU A 166 12.10 19.64 10.57
C LEU A 166 13.08 20.05 9.46
N LYS A 167 13.05 19.32 8.34
CA LYS A 167 13.94 19.54 7.22
C LYS A 167 13.66 20.89 6.53
N PRO A 168 14.67 21.65 6.13
CA PRO A 168 14.47 22.89 5.37
C PRO A 168 13.68 22.64 4.06
N GLY A 169 12.69 23.48 3.79
CA GLY A 169 11.80 23.34 2.63
C GLY A 169 10.52 22.54 2.91
N TRP A 170 10.44 21.85 4.03
CA TRP A 170 9.27 21.12 4.49
C TRP A 170 8.57 21.81 5.67
N PRO A 171 7.27 21.57 5.96
CA PRO A 171 6.37 20.71 5.20
C PRO A 171 5.95 21.31 3.86
N VAL A 172 5.52 20.45 2.93
CA VAL A 172 4.91 20.84 1.68
C VAL A 172 3.40 20.62 1.72
N ASP A 173 2.64 21.44 1.00
CA ASP A 173 1.17 21.40 1.02
C ASP A 173 0.65 20.81 -0.29
N THR A 174 -0.29 19.87 -0.19
CA THR A 174 -0.99 19.26 -1.31
C THR A 174 -2.35 19.91 -1.59
N THR A 175 -2.69 21.01 -0.89
CA THR A 175 -3.94 21.74 -1.10
C THR A 175 -3.96 22.39 -2.48
N THR A 176 -5.06 22.20 -3.20
CA THR A 176 -5.31 22.88 -4.47
C THR A 176 -6.66 23.59 -4.42
N ALA A 177 -6.74 24.76 -5.05
CA ALA A 177 -7.93 25.59 -5.30
C ALA A 177 -9.23 25.22 -4.55
N GLY A 178 -9.27 25.48 -3.24
CA GLY A 178 -10.49 25.33 -2.42
C GLY A 178 -10.72 23.93 -1.84
N GLU A 179 -9.76 23.03 -1.97
CA GLU A 179 -9.83 21.69 -1.41
C GLU A 179 -8.82 21.49 -0.29
N SER A 180 -9.16 20.66 0.68
CA SER A 180 -8.27 20.22 1.76
C SER A 180 -8.17 18.69 1.72
N PRO A 181 -7.35 18.14 0.82
CA PRO A 181 -7.18 16.70 0.68
C PRO A 181 -6.47 16.10 1.89
N GLU A 182 -6.58 14.78 2.05
CA GLU A 182 -5.78 14.01 2.99
C GLU A 182 -4.77 13.15 2.22
N VAL A 183 -3.51 13.15 2.62
CA VAL A 183 -2.49 12.25 2.07
C VAL A 183 -2.84 10.80 2.45
N ARG A 184 -3.02 9.93 1.45
CA ARG A 184 -3.47 8.56 1.62
C ARG A 184 -2.47 7.52 1.14
N GLY A 185 -1.63 7.85 0.19
CA GLY A 185 -0.51 7.03 -0.25
C GLY A 185 0.79 7.82 -0.17
N LEU A 186 1.87 7.13 0.14
CA LEU A 186 3.21 7.68 0.19
C LEU A 186 4.19 6.61 -0.29
N ALA A 187 5.11 7.01 -1.14
CA ALA A 187 6.25 6.22 -1.58
C ALA A 187 7.45 7.12 -1.81
N ALA A 188 8.63 6.53 -1.91
CA ALA A 188 9.85 7.24 -2.25
C ALA A 188 10.72 6.41 -3.18
N ALA A 189 11.39 7.05 -4.11
CA ALA A 189 12.30 6.40 -5.04
C ALA A 189 13.22 7.44 -5.69
N ASP A 190 14.40 7.02 -6.11
CA ASP A 190 15.22 7.73 -7.07
C ASP A 190 14.60 7.50 -8.45
N LEU A 191 13.80 8.46 -8.94
CA LEU A 191 12.98 8.28 -10.14
C LEU A 191 13.79 8.38 -11.43
N ASP A 192 14.83 9.20 -11.46
CA ASP A 192 15.62 9.50 -12.66
C ASP A 192 17.08 9.00 -12.58
N GLY A 193 17.44 8.31 -11.50
CA GLY A 193 18.75 7.72 -11.32
C GLY A 193 19.86 8.72 -11.01
N ASP A 194 19.52 9.90 -10.48
CA ASP A 194 20.50 10.94 -10.15
C ASP A 194 21.12 10.77 -8.74
N GLY A 195 20.62 9.81 -7.97
CA GLY A 195 21.05 9.49 -6.61
C GLY A 195 20.32 10.26 -5.52
N LEU A 196 19.35 11.11 -5.87
CA LEU A 196 18.46 11.77 -4.93
C LEU A 196 17.10 11.06 -4.91
N ILE A 197 16.46 11.02 -3.77
CA ILE A 197 15.19 10.31 -3.63
C ILE A 197 14.02 11.29 -3.68
N GLU A 198 13.10 11.05 -4.60
CA GLU A 198 11.85 11.77 -4.71
C GLU A 198 10.78 11.18 -3.79
N ILE A 199 9.88 12.05 -3.32
CA ILE A 199 8.73 11.69 -2.50
C ILE A 199 7.47 11.78 -3.33
N ILE A 200 6.78 10.67 -3.47
CA ILE A 200 5.50 10.56 -4.18
C ILE A 200 4.37 10.51 -3.15
N ALA A 201 3.41 11.42 -3.27
CA ALA A 201 2.25 11.47 -2.40
C ALA A 201 0.96 11.43 -3.22
N THR A 202 0.02 10.56 -2.83
CA THR A 202 -1.33 10.52 -3.39
C THR A 202 -2.35 10.99 -2.36
N THR A 203 -3.38 11.71 -2.82
CA THR A 203 -4.32 12.39 -1.94
C THR A 203 -5.76 12.09 -2.27
N THR A 204 -6.63 12.19 -1.25
CA THR A 204 -8.07 12.24 -1.47
C THR A 204 -8.46 13.57 -2.12
N GLN A 205 -9.61 13.58 -2.73
CA GLN A 205 -10.31 14.80 -3.11
C GLN A 205 -11.53 14.96 -2.20
N THR A 206 -11.71 16.14 -1.60
CA THR A 206 -12.77 16.34 -0.62
C THR A 206 -14.13 16.68 -1.24
N GLN A 207 -14.15 17.11 -2.47
CA GLN A 207 -15.37 17.45 -3.21
C GLN A 207 -15.18 17.14 -4.69
N SER A 208 -16.22 16.66 -5.33
CA SER A 208 -16.26 16.49 -6.77
C SER A 208 -16.43 17.83 -7.46
N THR A 209 -15.39 18.59 -7.61
CA THR A 209 -15.44 19.75 -8.48
C THR A 209 -15.08 19.31 -9.90
N ALA A 210 -15.70 19.95 -10.89
CA ALA A 210 -15.41 19.67 -12.29
C ALA A 210 -13.93 19.87 -12.66
N ASN A 211 -13.17 20.49 -11.78
CA ASN A 211 -11.75 20.80 -11.94
C ASN A 211 -10.88 20.13 -10.89
N GLY A 212 -11.29 19.01 -10.38
CA GLY A 212 -10.64 18.28 -9.29
C GLY A 212 -9.17 18.55 -9.06
N GLY A 213 -8.77 18.64 -7.81
CA GLY A 213 -7.40 18.93 -7.42
C GLY A 213 -6.39 17.95 -7.97
N ALA A 214 -5.13 18.29 -7.96
CA ALA A 214 -4.07 17.33 -8.21
C ALA A 214 -4.13 16.25 -7.12
N GLN A 215 -3.97 15.01 -7.51
CA GLN A 215 -4.09 13.87 -6.61
C GLN A 215 -2.78 13.10 -6.50
N VAL A 216 -1.83 13.43 -7.38
CA VAL A 216 -0.47 12.92 -7.37
C VAL A 216 0.48 14.10 -7.29
N PHE A 217 1.35 14.06 -6.30
CA PHE A 217 2.40 15.04 -6.10
C PHE A 217 3.73 14.32 -6.05
N VAL A 218 4.73 14.89 -6.69
CA VAL A 218 6.11 14.43 -6.60
C VAL A 218 6.97 15.59 -6.15
N PHE A 219 7.72 15.38 -5.07
CA PHE A 219 8.60 16.37 -4.48
C PHE A 219 10.04 15.86 -4.49
N SER A 220 10.96 16.71 -4.89
CA SER A 220 12.38 16.45 -4.67
C SER A 220 12.72 16.47 -3.17
N SER A 221 13.84 15.92 -2.79
CA SER A 221 14.35 15.86 -1.41
C SER A 221 14.29 17.20 -0.65
N ASN A 222 14.40 18.32 -1.35
CA ASN A 222 14.34 19.68 -0.78
C ASN A 222 12.92 20.27 -0.65
N GLY A 223 11.87 19.49 -0.88
CA GLY A 223 10.46 19.92 -0.76
C GLY A 223 9.90 20.71 -1.95
N ARG A 224 10.63 20.86 -3.03
CA ARG A 224 10.10 21.48 -4.25
C ARG A 224 9.40 20.44 -5.10
N LEU A 225 8.42 20.87 -5.90
CA LEU A 225 7.85 20.01 -6.92
C LEU A 225 8.97 19.53 -7.84
N PHE A 226 9.00 18.21 -8.06
CA PHE A 226 10.01 17.57 -8.88
C PHE A 226 9.89 18.02 -10.33
N GLN A 227 10.99 18.45 -10.90
CA GLN A 227 11.10 18.91 -12.27
C GLN A 227 12.38 18.34 -12.88
N PRO A 228 12.33 17.20 -13.54
CA PRO A 228 13.48 16.62 -14.21
C PRO A 228 14.14 17.57 -15.20
N ALA A 229 15.43 17.43 -15.40
CA ALA A 229 16.21 18.31 -16.28
C ALA A 229 15.61 18.40 -17.68
N GLY A 230 15.41 19.64 -18.15
CA GLY A 230 14.86 19.93 -19.49
C GLY A 230 13.34 19.86 -19.62
N LEU A 231 12.63 19.50 -18.55
CA LEU A 231 11.18 19.46 -18.51
C LEU A 231 10.63 20.65 -17.72
N SER A 232 9.49 21.15 -18.15
CA SER A 232 8.80 22.25 -17.47
C SER A 232 7.30 21.97 -17.43
N TYR A 233 6.82 21.50 -16.30
CA TYR A 233 5.40 21.34 -16.05
C TYR A 233 5.03 21.86 -14.66
N PRO A 234 3.85 22.46 -14.50
CA PRO A 234 3.50 23.18 -13.28
C PRO A 234 3.08 22.29 -12.12
N ALA A 235 2.69 21.05 -12.39
CA ALA A 235 2.24 20.09 -11.40
C ALA A 235 2.15 18.71 -12.03
N TRP A 236 2.25 17.69 -11.20
CA TRP A 236 2.06 16.32 -11.62
C TRP A 236 0.61 16.04 -12.02
N PRO A 237 0.39 15.01 -12.85
CA PRO A 237 -0.91 14.81 -13.45
C PRO A 237 -1.97 14.50 -12.43
N ARG A 238 -3.15 14.93 -12.81
CA ARG A 238 -4.39 14.58 -12.15
C ARG A 238 -5.01 13.41 -12.89
N TYR A 239 -5.90 12.73 -12.24
CA TYR A 239 -6.88 11.93 -12.91
C TYR A 239 -7.58 12.76 -14.02
N ASN A 240 -7.89 12.14 -15.14
CA ASN A 240 -8.51 12.74 -16.36
C ASN A 240 -7.84 14.04 -16.84
N ASN A 241 -6.60 14.20 -16.58
CA ASN A 241 -5.88 15.44 -16.86
C ASN A 241 -5.75 15.77 -18.35
N ARG A 242 -5.89 14.80 -19.22
CA ARG A 242 -5.80 14.99 -20.65
C ARG A 242 -7.20 15.11 -21.24
N SER A 243 -7.56 16.34 -21.61
CA SER A 243 -8.75 16.60 -22.40
C SER A 243 -8.68 15.80 -23.71
N GLY A 244 -9.73 15.09 -24.00
CA GLY A 244 -9.84 14.30 -25.23
C GLY A 244 -9.27 12.89 -25.15
N GLU A 245 -8.66 12.51 -24.05
CA GLU A 245 -8.30 11.13 -23.79
C GLU A 245 -9.36 10.48 -22.89
N GLY A 246 -9.34 9.18 -22.83
CA GLY A 246 -10.39 8.44 -22.18
C GLY A 246 -10.66 8.76 -20.71
N GLY A 247 -9.82 9.51 -20.03
CA GLY A 247 -10.14 10.07 -18.72
C GLY A 247 -11.50 10.77 -18.67
N ASP A 248 -11.94 11.31 -19.77
CA ASP A 248 -13.25 11.93 -19.88
C ASP A 248 -14.42 10.96 -19.71
N ALA A 249 -14.20 9.72 -20.07
CA ALA A 249 -15.21 8.69 -19.94
C ALA A 249 -15.53 8.38 -18.48
N ASP A 250 -14.53 8.43 -17.65
CA ASP A 250 -14.68 8.12 -16.24
C ASP A 250 -15.44 9.19 -15.51
N ARG A 251 -15.18 10.42 -15.90
CA ARG A 251 -15.93 11.55 -15.43
C ARG A 251 -17.43 11.43 -15.79
N ASN A 252 -17.72 10.83 -16.90
CA ASN A 252 -19.09 10.62 -17.38
C ASN A 252 -19.68 9.27 -16.96
N GLY A 253 -18.89 8.42 -16.32
CA GLY A 253 -19.39 7.20 -15.72
C GLY A 253 -20.38 7.45 -14.60
N PRO A 254 -21.21 6.48 -14.23
CA PRO A 254 -22.31 6.70 -13.29
C PRO A 254 -21.82 7.11 -11.91
N GLY A 255 -21.82 8.40 -11.65
CA GLY A 255 -21.62 8.99 -10.33
C GLY A 255 -20.17 9.21 -9.89
N HIS A 256 -19.20 8.88 -10.70
CA HIS A 256 -17.79 8.95 -10.30
C HIS A 256 -17.05 10.06 -11.05
N SER A 257 -16.94 11.21 -10.48
CA SER A 257 -16.15 12.31 -11.01
C SER A 257 -15.09 12.75 -10.02
N GLY A 258 -13.96 12.07 -10.03
CA GLY A 258 -12.73 12.61 -9.47
C GLY A 258 -12.63 12.67 -7.94
N TYR A 259 -12.99 11.62 -7.24
CA TYR A 259 -12.86 11.57 -5.77
C TYR A 259 -11.43 11.36 -5.25
N GLY A 260 -10.50 10.99 -6.09
CA GLY A 260 -9.09 10.85 -5.68
C GLY A 260 -8.66 9.45 -5.26
N CYS A 261 -7.71 9.40 -4.35
CA CYS A 261 -7.05 8.18 -3.92
C CYS A 261 -7.38 7.90 -2.45
N TYR A 262 -7.97 6.75 -2.13
CA TYR A 262 -8.47 6.48 -0.79
C TYR A 262 -7.65 5.49 0.05
N GLY A 263 -6.74 4.73 -0.55
CA GLY A 263 -6.05 3.71 0.23
C GLY A 263 -4.70 3.28 -0.35
N LEU A 264 -3.60 3.81 0.16
CA LEU A 264 -2.22 3.43 -0.20
C LEU A 264 -1.96 3.35 -1.72
N ASN A 265 -2.54 4.21 -2.47
CA ASN A 265 -2.84 4.12 -3.92
C ASN A 265 -1.63 4.32 -4.84
N VAL A 266 -0.41 4.13 -4.39
CA VAL A 266 0.80 4.34 -5.18
C VAL A 266 1.71 3.12 -5.15
N GLY A 267 2.26 2.79 -6.30
CA GLY A 267 3.40 1.91 -6.48
C GLY A 267 4.42 2.58 -7.39
N VAL A 268 5.68 2.23 -7.24
CA VAL A 268 6.77 2.80 -8.03
C VAL A 268 7.66 1.68 -8.53
N GLY A 269 8.01 1.67 -9.80
CA GLY A 269 8.91 0.69 -10.38
C GLY A 269 9.01 0.81 -11.88
N ASN A 270 10.05 0.22 -12.44
CA ASN A 270 10.26 0.18 -13.87
C ASN A 270 9.27 -0.80 -14.53
N ILE A 271 8.38 -0.30 -15.38
CA ILE A 271 7.42 -1.11 -16.14
C ILE A 271 7.56 -0.94 -17.65
N ASP A 272 8.66 -0.33 -18.09
CA ASP A 272 9.00 -0.26 -19.52
C ASP A 272 10.49 -0.59 -19.74
N ASP A 273 11.06 -0.20 -20.88
CA ASP A 273 12.44 -0.56 -21.21
C ASP A 273 13.41 0.62 -21.03
N ASP A 274 12.99 1.72 -20.40
CA ASP A 274 13.86 2.84 -20.09
C ASP A 274 14.46 2.73 -18.67
N PRO A 275 15.49 3.51 -18.33
CA PRO A 275 16.13 3.37 -17.01
C PRO A 275 15.41 4.08 -15.87
N ASN A 276 14.36 4.83 -16.14
CA ASN A 276 13.62 5.58 -15.11
C ASN A 276 12.58 4.69 -14.42
N LEU A 277 11.96 5.21 -13.39
CA LEU A 277 10.88 4.52 -12.71
C LEU A 277 9.54 5.18 -12.98
N GLU A 278 8.53 4.36 -13.25
CA GLU A 278 7.16 4.81 -13.42
C GLU A 278 6.43 4.88 -12.09
N ILE A 279 5.47 5.81 -12.03
CA ILE A 279 4.56 5.98 -10.92
C ILE A 279 3.20 5.41 -11.31
N ILE A 280 2.78 4.37 -10.62
CA ILE A 280 1.51 3.70 -10.85
C ILE A 280 0.52 4.12 -9.77
N VAL A 281 -0.65 4.63 -10.18
CA VAL A 281 -1.65 5.18 -9.26
C VAL A 281 -3.04 4.61 -9.56
N THR A 282 -3.75 4.26 -8.50
CA THR A 282 -5.15 3.82 -8.55
C THR A 282 -6.09 4.90 -8.03
N TYR A 283 -7.26 5.05 -8.67
CA TYR A 283 -8.21 6.13 -8.41
C TYR A 283 -9.61 5.62 -8.10
N ASP A 284 -10.40 6.44 -7.42
CA ASP A 284 -11.78 6.18 -7.02
C ASP A 284 -12.80 6.16 -8.18
N ASN A 285 -12.36 6.26 -9.37
CA ASN A 285 -13.19 6.34 -10.54
C ASN A 285 -12.95 5.18 -11.52
N HIS A 286 -12.69 4.03 -10.99
CA HIS A 286 -12.46 2.79 -11.74
C HIS A 286 -11.15 2.76 -12.54
N LEU A 287 -10.21 3.67 -12.28
CA LEU A 287 -8.97 3.77 -13.04
C LEU A 287 -7.75 3.28 -12.29
N ILE A 288 -6.82 2.78 -13.09
CA ILE A 288 -5.40 2.68 -12.78
C ILE A 288 -4.62 3.36 -13.91
N GLN A 289 -3.58 4.09 -13.59
CA GLN A 289 -2.70 4.74 -14.58
C GLN A 289 -1.24 4.62 -14.18
N ALA A 290 -0.37 4.64 -15.19
CA ALA A 290 1.08 4.72 -15.02
C ALA A 290 1.60 6.00 -15.69
N PHE A 291 2.51 6.67 -15.01
CA PHE A 291 3.09 7.94 -15.43
C PHE A 291 4.60 7.81 -15.54
N ASP A 292 5.14 8.37 -16.62
CA ASP A 292 6.58 8.53 -16.80
C ASP A 292 7.13 9.74 -16.03
N LEU A 293 8.43 9.93 -16.11
CA LEU A 293 9.18 10.99 -15.42
C LEU A 293 8.70 12.41 -15.72
N ASN A 294 8.08 12.64 -16.85
CA ASN A 294 7.56 13.94 -17.24
C ASN A 294 6.12 14.19 -16.75
N GLY A 295 5.57 13.28 -15.97
CA GLY A 295 4.21 13.35 -15.47
C GLY A 295 3.15 13.10 -16.54
N VAL A 296 3.51 12.50 -17.66
CA VAL A 296 2.59 12.11 -18.72
C VAL A 296 2.26 10.63 -18.56
N ALA A 297 0.99 10.28 -18.67
CA ALA A 297 0.60 8.88 -18.61
C ALA A 297 1.17 8.15 -19.84
N ILE A 298 1.84 7.01 -19.60
CA ILE A 298 2.38 6.20 -20.68
C ILE A 298 1.26 5.63 -21.55
N ASN A 299 1.58 5.20 -22.76
CA ASN A 299 0.56 4.73 -23.68
C ASN A 299 0.17 3.28 -23.42
N ALA A 300 -1.12 2.99 -23.49
CA ALA A 300 -1.62 1.63 -23.57
C ALA A 300 -1.27 0.96 -24.92
N SER A 301 -1.49 -0.33 -25.02
CA SER A 301 -1.39 -1.07 -26.28
C SER A 301 -2.15 -0.39 -27.41
N PRO A 302 -1.65 -0.45 -28.65
CA PRO A 302 -2.41 -0.01 -29.82
C PRO A 302 -3.76 -0.71 -29.98
N TRP A 303 -3.94 -1.87 -29.37
CA TRP A 303 -5.21 -2.58 -29.33
C TRP A 303 -6.33 -1.73 -28.69
N PHE A 304 -6.00 -0.88 -27.70
CA PHE A 304 -6.91 0.06 -27.03
C PHE A 304 -7.10 1.37 -27.79
N THR A 305 -6.70 1.47 -29.05
CA THR A 305 -6.92 2.67 -29.87
C THR A 305 -8.40 3.00 -29.96
N ASN A 306 -8.76 4.24 -29.62
CA ASN A 306 -10.14 4.68 -29.64
C ASN A 306 -10.76 4.56 -31.04
N ARG A 307 -11.92 3.95 -31.12
CA ARG A 307 -12.67 3.72 -32.38
C ARG A 307 -13.91 4.59 -32.49
N THR A 308 -14.23 5.39 -31.46
CA THR A 308 -15.42 6.24 -31.46
C THR A 308 -15.09 7.71 -31.73
N SER A 309 -16.04 8.44 -32.33
CA SER A 309 -15.98 9.88 -32.45
C SER A 309 -16.23 10.53 -31.06
N PRO A 310 -15.55 11.64 -30.69
CA PRO A 310 -14.64 12.45 -31.54
C PRO A 310 -13.17 12.01 -31.47
N TYR A 311 -12.83 10.96 -30.76
CA TYR A 311 -11.43 10.59 -30.48
C TYR A 311 -10.92 9.41 -31.29
N VAL A 312 -11.57 9.13 -32.40
CA VAL A 312 -11.18 8.03 -33.31
C VAL A 312 -9.71 8.11 -33.69
N GLY A 313 -8.98 7.03 -33.46
CA GLY A 313 -7.57 6.93 -33.76
C GLY A 313 -6.62 7.41 -32.66
N ASN A 314 -7.14 8.01 -31.60
CA ASN A 314 -6.31 8.40 -30.48
C ASN A 314 -5.81 7.16 -29.72
N ARG A 315 -4.54 7.17 -29.37
CA ARG A 315 -3.95 6.17 -28.50
C ARG A 315 -4.36 6.44 -27.05
N MET A 316 -4.71 5.38 -26.36
CA MET A 316 -5.18 5.48 -24.97
C MET A 316 -4.02 5.42 -23.97
N THR A 317 -4.25 5.89 -22.78
CA THR A 317 -3.27 5.84 -21.70
C THR A 317 -3.28 4.48 -20.99
N TRP A 318 -2.16 4.13 -20.42
CA TRP A 318 -1.94 2.86 -19.74
C TRP A 318 -2.99 2.65 -18.65
N GLY A 319 -3.62 1.50 -18.63
CA GLY A 319 -4.60 1.08 -17.62
C GLY A 319 -5.99 1.73 -17.72
N GLN A 320 -6.16 2.75 -18.54
CA GLN A 320 -7.36 3.57 -18.61
C GLN A 320 -8.65 2.80 -18.91
N PHE A 321 -8.57 1.71 -19.62
CA PHE A 321 -9.73 0.90 -20.02
C PHE A 321 -9.84 -0.45 -19.31
N ILE A 322 -9.00 -0.71 -18.36
CA ILE A 322 -9.07 -1.94 -17.60
C ILE A 322 -10.12 -1.79 -16.50
N ARG A 323 -11.37 -1.84 -16.91
CA ARG A 323 -12.53 -1.59 -16.05
C ARG A 323 -13.46 -2.77 -15.88
N TRP A 324 -13.33 -3.78 -16.72
CA TRP A 324 -14.27 -4.89 -16.73
C TRP A 324 -13.62 -6.14 -16.18
N ALA A 325 -14.38 -6.87 -15.38
CA ALA A 325 -13.93 -8.16 -14.87
C ALA A 325 -13.96 -9.25 -15.96
N ASP A 326 -14.82 -9.08 -16.97
CA ASP A 326 -14.91 -9.95 -18.12
C ASP A 326 -14.11 -9.37 -19.30
N PRO A 327 -13.07 -10.07 -19.83
CA PRO A 327 -12.25 -9.55 -20.92
C PRO A 327 -13.03 -9.38 -22.23
N GLN A 328 -14.09 -10.14 -22.47
CA GLN A 328 -14.90 -9.95 -23.66
C GLN A 328 -15.75 -8.70 -23.59
N VAL A 329 -16.26 -8.36 -22.42
CA VAL A 329 -16.94 -7.10 -22.19
C VAL A 329 -15.96 -5.94 -22.32
N GLU A 330 -14.76 -6.07 -21.78
CA GLU A 330 -13.68 -5.12 -21.95
C GLU A 330 -13.36 -4.90 -23.42
N GLU A 331 -13.19 -5.95 -24.22
CA GLU A 331 -12.95 -5.87 -25.65
C GLU A 331 -14.07 -5.15 -26.41
N ASN A 332 -15.31 -5.38 -26.05
CA ASN A 332 -16.46 -4.81 -26.76
C ASN A 332 -16.76 -3.35 -26.35
N HIS A 333 -16.38 -2.94 -25.14
CA HIS A 333 -16.83 -1.67 -24.57
C HIS A 333 -15.71 -0.67 -24.23
N TYR A 334 -14.43 -1.03 -24.32
CA TYR A 334 -13.33 -0.12 -23.96
C TYR A 334 -13.32 1.20 -24.72
N HIS A 335 -13.93 1.25 -25.89
CA HIS A 335 -14.00 2.44 -26.73
C HIS A 335 -15.22 3.34 -26.44
N LEU A 336 -16.09 2.95 -25.52
CA LEU A 336 -17.29 3.72 -25.16
C LEU A 336 -17.03 4.76 -24.06
N HIS A 337 -15.85 5.29 -23.98
CA HIS A 337 -15.42 6.13 -22.88
C HIS A 337 -15.91 7.58 -22.93
N VAL A 338 -16.75 7.94 -23.88
CA VAL A 338 -17.24 9.32 -24.06
C VAL A 338 -18.74 9.44 -23.86
N GLY A 339 -19.29 8.77 -22.86
CA GLY A 339 -20.64 9.01 -22.41
C GLY A 339 -21.65 7.88 -22.63
N ASP A 340 -21.38 6.95 -23.53
CA ASP A 340 -22.27 5.81 -23.76
C ASP A 340 -21.84 4.61 -22.91
N TRP A 341 -22.21 4.64 -21.66
CA TRP A 341 -21.92 3.52 -20.78
C TRP A 341 -22.87 2.36 -21.03
N PRO A 342 -22.38 1.12 -21.09
CA PRO A 342 -23.26 -0.03 -21.11
C PRO A 342 -24.08 -0.09 -19.83
N ASP A 343 -25.22 -0.77 -19.89
CA ASP A 343 -26.08 -0.96 -18.73
C ASP A 343 -25.29 -1.59 -17.55
N PRO A 344 -25.01 -0.84 -16.48
CA PRO A 344 -24.19 -1.31 -15.36
C PRO A 344 -24.84 -2.47 -14.62
N THR A 345 -26.13 -2.70 -14.82
CA THR A 345 -26.84 -3.82 -14.17
C THR A 345 -26.43 -5.19 -14.71
N ARG A 346 -25.78 -5.22 -15.85
CA ARG A 346 -25.38 -6.47 -16.53
C ARG A 346 -23.88 -6.71 -16.57
N GLN A 347 -23.10 -5.71 -16.22
CA GLN A 347 -21.64 -5.72 -16.32
C GLN A 347 -21.01 -5.70 -14.93
N GLU A 348 -19.91 -6.39 -14.77
CA GLU A 348 -19.08 -6.33 -13.57
C GLU A 348 -17.93 -5.37 -13.82
N TRP A 349 -17.86 -4.34 -12.99
CA TRP A 349 -16.84 -3.30 -13.08
C TRP A 349 -15.69 -3.60 -12.14
N LEU A 350 -14.53 -3.14 -12.51
CA LEU A 350 -13.37 -3.09 -11.62
C LEU A 350 -13.25 -1.70 -11.04
N GLN A 351 -13.28 -1.59 -9.74
CA GLN A 351 -13.03 -0.34 -9.01
C GLN A 351 -11.67 -0.41 -8.32
N TRP A 352 -10.77 0.45 -8.72
CA TRP A 352 -9.40 0.46 -8.24
C TRP A 352 -9.19 1.29 -6.96
N THR A 353 -10.21 1.85 -6.38
CA THR A 353 -10.19 2.84 -5.30
C THR A 353 -9.25 2.51 -4.15
N ALA A 354 -9.29 1.31 -3.65
CA ALA A 354 -8.46 0.89 -2.52
C ALA A 354 -7.63 -0.34 -2.92
N SER A 355 -6.95 -0.23 -4.07
CA SER A 355 -6.13 -1.30 -4.62
C SER A 355 -4.68 -0.81 -4.76
N PRO A 356 -3.86 -0.93 -3.72
CA PRO A 356 -2.45 -0.58 -3.80
C PRO A 356 -1.75 -1.42 -4.88
N PRO A 357 -1.13 -0.79 -5.89
CA PRO A 357 -0.45 -1.56 -6.93
C PRO A 357 0.90 -2.10 -6.46
N ASN A 358 1.22 -3.34 -6.82
CA ASN A 358 2.56 -3.90 -6.68
C ASN A 358 3.20 -3.99 -8.06
N ILE A 359 4.51 -3.77 -8.12
CA ILE A 359 5.31 -3.89 -9.33
C ILE A 359 6.25 -5.08 -9.14
N VAL A 360 6.14 -6.07 -10.00
CA VAL A 360 6.81 -7.37 -9.79
C VAL A 360 6.94 -8.13 -11.10
N ASP A 361 8.09 -8.77 -11.31
CA ASP A 361 8.29 -9.77 -12.37
C ASP A 361 7.63 -11.10 -11.95
N LEU A 362 6.44 -11.37 -12.46
CA LEU A 362 5.65 -12.54 -12.09
C LEU A 362 6.08 -13.83 -12.79
N ASP A 363 6.68 -13.74 -13.96
CA ASP A 363 7.03 -14.96 -14.71
C ASP A 363 8.53 -15.21 -14.87
N GLY A 364 9.36 -14.30 -14.37
CA GLY A 364 10.81 -14.43 -14.36
C GLY A 364 11.46 -14.09 -15.70
N ASP A 365 10.77 -13.32 -16.55
CA ASP A 365 11.29 -12.90 -17.85
C ASP A 365 12.19 -11.64 -17.77
N GLY A 366 12.28 -11.05 -16.60
CA GLY A 366 13.07 -9.85 -16.32
C GLY A 366 12.29 -8.56 -16.53
N LYS A 367 10.98 -8.60 -16.72
CA LYS A 367 10.11 -7.45 -16.94
C LYS A 367 9.01 -7.43 -15.88
N ASN A 368 8.71 -6.24 -15.39
CA ASN A 368 7.72 -6.14 -14.34
C ASN A 368 6.29 -6.04 -14.87
N GLU A 369 5.40 -6.72 -14.21
CA GLU A 369 3.97 -6.53 -14.28
C GLU A 369 3.49 -5.61 -13.16
N VAL A 370 2.26 -5.11 -13.33
CA VAL A 370 1.54 -4.38 -12.31
C VAL A 370 0.40 -5.25 -11.76
N LEU A 371 0.47 -5.56 -10.48
CA LEU A 371 -0.52 -6.35 -9.78
C LEU A 371 -1.38 -5.46 -8.89
N GLY A 372 -2.69 -5.68 -8.88
CA GLY A 372 -3.61 -5.01 -7.96
C GLY A 372 -4.79 -5.89 -7.55
N VAL A 373 -5.58 -5.40 -6.60
CA VAL A 373 -6.73 -6.12 -6.02
C VAL A 373 -8.00 -5.24 -6.10
N PRO A 374 -8.48 -4.92 -7.31
CA PRO A 374 -9.67 -4.08 -7.44
C PRO A 374 -10.93 -4.75 -6.92
N ASN A 375 -11.89 -3.95 -6.50
CA ASN A 375 -13.25 -4.42 -6.24
C ASN A 375 -13.92 -4.79 -7.56
N VAL A 376 -14.65 -5.89 -7.55
CA VAL A 376 -15.56 -6.25 -8.64
C VAL A 376 -16.96 -5.80 -8.23
N GLU A 377 -17.40 -4.68 -8.75
CA GLU A 377 -18.72 -4.12 -8.51
C GLU A 377 -19.73 -4.65 -9.52
N LYS A 378 -20.90 -4.99 -9.04
CA LYS A 378 -22.06 -5.25 -9.86
C LYS A 378 -23.29 -4.70 -9.16
N ASN A 379 -23.74 -3.56 -9.59
CA ASN A 379 -24.79 -2.81 -8.89
C ASN A 379 -24.38 -2.41 -7.46
N GLU A 380 -24.23 -1.18 -7.18
CA GLU A 380 -24.26 -0.78 -5.79
C GLU A 380 -25.57 -1.31 -5.15
N PRO A 381 -25.54 -1.84 -3.97
CA PRO A 381 -24.68 -1.51 -2.85
C PRO A 381 -23.52 -2.48 -2.64
N TYR A 382 -22.56 -2.06 -1.84
CA TYR A 382 -21.32 -2.76 -1.47
C TYR A 382 -21.47 -4.22 -1.00
N GLN A 383 -22.67 -4.64 -0.60
CA GLN A 383 -22.93 -6.01 -0.14
C GLN A 383 -22.71 -7.08 -1.21
N THR A 384 -22.64 -6.70 -2.46
CA THR A 384 -22.46 -7.64 -3.59
C THR A 384 -21.07 -7.56 -4.21
N GLN A 385 -20.24 -6.63 -3.75
CA GLN A 385 -18.88 -6.49 -4.26
C GLN A 385 -18.02 -7.68 -3.86
N ALA A 386 -17.11 -8.07 -4.74
CA ALA A 386 -16.07 -9.03 -4.45
C ALA A 386 -14.73 -8.41 -4.86
N TYR A 387 -13.63 -8.90 -4.31
CA TYR A 387 -12.31 -8.50 -4.78
C TYR A 387 -11.83 -9.48 -5.84
N ALA A 388 -11.16 -8.95 -6.85
CA ALA A 388 -10.42 -9.74 -7.83
C ALA A 388 -8.92 -9.46 -7.67
N ILE A 389 -8.10 -10.34 -8.20
CA ILE A 389 -6.67 -10.12 -8.35
C ILE A 389 -6.41 -9.98 -9.84
N MET A 390 -5.71 -8.92 -10.23
CA MET A 390 -5.42 -8.62 -11.64
C MET A 390 -3.95 -8.29 -11.82
N ALA A 391 -3.33 -8.90 -12.82
CA ALA A 391 -2.01 -8.55 -13.30
C ALA A 391 -2.11 -7.94 -14.69
N LEU A 392 -1.39 -6.84 -14.91
CA LEU A 392 -1.32 -6.10 -16.17
C LEU A 392 0.13 -6.09 -16.66
N GLU A 393 0.32 -6.29 -17.96
CA GLU A 393 1.62 -6.18 -18.60
C GLU A 393 2.16 -4.75 -18.53
N GLY A 394 3.44 -4.60 -18.29
CA GLY A 394 4.15 -3.34 -18.44
C GLY A 394 4.14 -2.81 -19.88
N SER A 395 4.91 -1.77 -20.17
CA SER A 395 4.99 -1.13 -21.47
C SER A 395 6.28 -1.50 -22.22
N HIS A 396 6.65 -2.77 -22.21
CA HIS A 396 7.91 -3.27 -22.74
C HIS A 396 7.89 -3.44 -24.28
N GLY A 397 9.08 -3.43 -24.89
CA GLY A 397 9.27 -3.67 -26.32
C GLY A 397 8.61 -2.62 -27.21
N ASP A 398 7.74 -3.05 -28.10
CA ASP A 398 6.97 -2.16 -28.98
C ASP A 398 5.69 -1.61 -28.32
N GLY A 399 5.46 -1.91 -27.06
CA GLY A 399 4.26 -1.55 -26.31
C GLY A 399 2.98 -2.25 -26.80
N SER A 400 3.11 -3.30 -27.59
CA SER A 400 1.93 -4.02 -28.15
C SER A 400 1.10 -4.71 -27.06
N ARG A 401 1.70 -5.01 -25.91
CA ARG A 401 1.04 -5.60 -24.75
C ARG A 401 0.76 -4.61 -23.62
N SER A 402 1.20 -3.36 -23.75
CA SER A 402 1.11 -2.33 -22.73
C SER A 402 -0.29 -2.21 -22.12
N ALA A 403 -0.39 -2.36 -20.81
CA ALA A 403 -1.63 -2.40 -20.01
C ALA A 403 -2.63 -3.51 -20.36
N MET A 404 -2.26 -4.47 -21.20
CA MET A 404 -3.11 -5.64 -21.39
C MET A 404 -3.04 -6.55 -20.14
N ARG A 405 -4.06 -7.36 -19.93
CA ARG A 405 -3.97 -8.40 -18.91
C ARG A 405 -2.79 -9.31 -19.21
N LYS A 406 -2.09 -9.68 -18.16
CA LYS A 406 -0.99 -10.65 -18.28
C LYS A 406 -1.50 -11.93 -18.93
N THR A 407 -0.70 -12.50 -19.80
CA THR A 407 -1.00 -13.78 -20.45
C THR A 407 -1.23 -14.86 -19.38
N GLY A 408 -2.36 -15.58 -19.52
CA GLY A 408 -2.80 -16.56 -18.51
C GLY A 408 -3.69 -15.98 -17.40
N TRP A 409 -3.94 -14.67 -17.39
CA TRP A 409 -4.79 -13.98 -16.43
C TRP A 409 -6.14 -13.53 -17.01
N GLU A 410 -6.59 -14.18 -18.09
CA GLU A 410 -7.88 -13.89 -18.71
C GLU A 410 -9.07 -14.15 -17.77
N THR A 411 -8.92 -15.13 -16.87
CA THR A 411 -9.87 -15.36 -15.79
C THR A 411 -9.27 -14.87 -14.49
N LEU A 412 -9.87 -13.82 -13.92
CA LEU A 412 -9.38 -13.24 -12.67
C LEU A 412 -9.70 -14.13 -11.47
N PRO A 413 -8.74 -14.44 -10.60
CA PRO A 413 -9.02 -15.00 -9.30
C PRO A 413 -9.91 -14.05 -8.49
N ARG A 414 -10.91 -14.58 -7.79
CA ARG A 414 -11.87 -13.77 -7.04
C ARG A 414 -12.09 -14.29 -5.63
N GLY A 415 -12.34 -13.36 -4.71
CA GLY A 415 -12.96 -13.64 -3.41
C GLY A 415 -14.48 -13.69 -3.49
N ALA A 416 -15.10 -13.88 -2.34
CA ALA A 416 -16.53 -13.70 -2.14
C ALA A 416 -16.86 -12.23 -1.82
N ALA A 417 -18.13 -11.92 -1.62
CA ALA A 417 -18.55 -10.62 -1.12
C ALA A 417 -17.92 -10.34 0.25
N PRO A 418 -17.56 -9.09 0.55
CA PRO A 418 -16.87 -8.74 1.78
C PRO A 418 -17.75 -8.97 3.02
N ILE A 419 -17.10 -9.31 4.13
CA ILE A 419 -17.73 -9.31 5.44
C ILE A 419 -18.14 -7.87 5.78
N GLN A 420 -19.37 -7.68 6.23
CA GLN A 420 -19.94 -6.37 6.47
C GLN A 420 -20.00 -6.02 7.95
N VAL A 421 -19.66 -4.79 8.28
CA VAL A 421 -19.99 -4.24 9.58
C VAL A 421 -21.50 -4.01 9.72
N SER A 422 -21.98 -3.93 10.94
CA SER A 422 -23.36 -3.58 11.26
C SER A 422 -23.76 -2.26 10.60
N GLY A 423 -24.82 -2.29 9.76
CA GLY A 423 -25.28 -1.12 9.02
C GLY A 423 -24.94 -1.09 7.53
N GLY A 424 -24.31 -2.13 6.98
CA GLY A 424 -24.07 -2.27 5.54
C GLY A 424 -22.93 -1.43 4.98
N TYR A 425 -22.04 -0.95 5.85
CA TYR A 425 -20.83 -0.23 5.41
C TYR A 425 -19.80 -1.20 4.84
N PRO A 426 -19.01 -0.76 3.85
CA PRO A 426 -17.92 -1.56 3.32
C PRO A 426 -16.85 -1.83 4.37
N PRO A 427 -16.04 -2.85 4.14
CA PRO A 427 -14.94 -3.17 5.00
C PRO A 427 -13.95 -2.01 5.12
N MET A 428 -13.40 -1.83 6.29
CA MET A 428 -12.38 -0.81 6.55
C MET A 428 -10.99 -1.23 6.05
N GLY A 429 -10.84 -2.49 5.62
CA GLY A 429 -9.57 -3.05 5.19
C GLY A 429 -9.20 -2.61 3.78
N ILE A 430 -7.91 -2.42 3.58
CA ILE A 430 -7.32 -2.21 2.26
C ILE A 430 -6.72 -3.55 1.85
N PRO A 431 -7.26 -4.23 0.83
CA PRO A 431 -6.70 -5.50 0.36
C PRO A 431 -5.43 -5.23 -0.44
N ALA A 432 -4.30 -5.18 0.24
CA ALA A 432 -2.99 -5.07 -0.37
C ALA A 432 -2.42 -6.47 -0.62
N ALA A 433 -1.72 -6.63 -1.73
CA ALA A 433 -0.98 -7.84 -2.02
C ALA A 433 0.44 -7.76 -1.48
N THR A 434 0.98 -8.91 -1.10
CA THR A 434 2.39 -9.14 -0.83
C THR A 434 2.91 -10.11 -1.88
N THR A 435 3.97 -9.75 -2.57
CA THR A 435 4.55 -10.56 -3.66
C THR A 435 5.94 -11.00 -3.29
N VAL A 436 6.12 -12.27 -3.00
CA VAL A 436 7.38 -12.86 -2.52
C VAL A 436 7.50 -14.31 -2.97
N ASN A 437 8.71 -14.82 -3.01
CA ASN A 437 8.95 -16.22 -3.30
C ASN A 437 8.76 -17.07 -2.04
N LEU A 438 7.64 -17.78 -1.95
CA LEU A 438 7.33 -18.71 -0.85
C LEU A 438 7.86 -20.12 -1.09
N GLN A 439 7.96 -20.53 -2.36
CA GLN A 439 8.21 -21.93 -2.72
C GLN A 439 9.67 -22.22 -3.03
N GLY A 440 10.49 -21.18 -3.12
CA GLY A 440 11.92 -21.31 -3.40
C GLY A 440 12.25 -21.59 -4.87
N ASP A 441 11.32 -21.35 -5.77
CA ASP A 441 11.57 -21.36 -7.21
C ASP A 441 11.96 -19.97 -7.73
N SER A 442 11.85 -19.68 -9.01
CA SER A 442 12.24 -18.38 -9.56
C SER A 442 11.08 -17.37 -9.68
N ARG A 443 9.88 -17.76 -9.29
CA ARG A 443 8.66 -16.98 -9.50
C ARG A 443 8.02 -16.63 -8.16
N PRO A 444 7.51 -15.39 -7.99
CA PRO A 444 6.88 -15.01 -6.73
C PRO A 444 5.47 -15.58 -6.61
N GLU A 445 5.06 -15.85 -5.38
CA GLU A 445 3.68 -16.03 -5.01
C GLU A 445 3.04 -14.70 -4.62
N ILE A 446 1.72 -14.66 -4.76
CA ILE A 446 0.88 -13.52 -4.44
C ILE A 446 0.05 -13.85 -3.21
N ILE A 447 0.35 -13.22 -2.09
CA ILE A 447 -0.41 -13.34 -0.86
C ILE A 447 -1.36 -12.17 -0.77
N VAL A 448 -2.64 -12.40 -0.51
CA VAL A 448 -3.61 -11.33 -0.37
C VAL A 448 -4.66 -11.63 0.68
N SER A 449 -4.87 -10.66 1.57
CA SER A 449 -5.95 -10.67 2.55
C SER A 449 -7.19 -10.06 1.92
N LEU A 450 -8.13 -10.89 1.47
CA LEU A 450 -9.40 -10.40 0.96
C LEU A 450 -10.38 -10.16 2.10
N ASN A 451 -11.25 -9.18 1.94
CA ASN A 451 -12.22 -8.81 2.99
C ASN A 451 -13.40 -9.79 3.11
N ASP A 452 -13.31 -10.96 2.54
CA ASP A 452 -14.28 -12.04 2.58
C ASP A 452 -14.03 -13.08 3.70
N GLY A 453 -13.09 -12.83 4.58
CA GLY A 453 -12.72 -13.71 5.68
C GLY A 453 -11.55 -14.64 5.39
N PHE A 454 -10.93 -14.54 4.23
CA PHE A 454 -9.82 -15.39 3.84
C PHE A 454 -8.58 -14.60 3.40
N ILE A 455 -7.43 -15.05 3.86
CA ILE A 455 -6.14 -14.79 3.23
C ILE A 455 -5.83 -15.95 2.29
N ARG A 456 -5.25 -15.63 1.13
CA ARG A 456 -4.94 -16.61 0.09
C ARG A 456 -3.54 -16.40 -0.45
N ALA A 457 -2.95 -17.49 -0.94
CA ALA A 457 -1.78 -17.43 -1.81
C ALA A 457 -2.13 -17.94 -3.19
N TYR A 458 -1.63 -17.26 -4.19
CA TYR A 458 -1.74 -17.62 -5.60
C TYR A 458 -0.36 -17.73 -6.21
N SER A 459 -0.22 -18.65 -7.16
CA SER A 459 0.97 -18.70 -8.02
C SER A 459 0.95 -17.54 -9.03
N ALA A 460 2.09 -17.27 -9.62
CA ALA A 460 2.23 -16.35 -10.73
C ALA A 460 1.30 -16.66 -11.94
N ASP A 461 0.81 -17.89 -12.06
CA ASP A 461 -0.19 -18.31 -13.07
C ASP A 461 -1.65 -18.13 -12.59
N ALA A 462 -1.92 -17.29 -11.62
CA ALA A 462 -3.26 -17.03 -11.09
C ALA A 462 -3.97 -18.24 -10.46
N LYS A 463 -3.23 -19.27 -10.04
CA LYS A 463 -3.81 -20.48 -9.43
C LYS A 463 -3.75 -20.38 -7.91
N GLU A 464 -4.87 -20.57 -7.23
CA GLU A 464 -4.89 -20.64 -5.76
C GLU A 464 -4.05 -21.85 -5.30
N ILE A 465 -3.04 -21.56 -4.45
CA ILE A 465 -2.17 -22.56 -3.84
C ILE A 465 -2.78 -23.00 -2.53
N TRP A 466 -3.16 -22.05 -1.70
CA TRP A 466 -3.83 -22.27 -0.43
C TRP A 466 -4.68 -21.09 -0.02
N ARG A 467 -5.57 -21.31 0.94
CA ARG A 467 -6.34 -20.28 1.63
C ARG A 467 -6.52 -20.62 3.11
N PHE A 468 -6.54 -19.60 3.93
CA PHE A 468 -6.77 -19.72 5.36
C PHE A 468 -7.92 -18.79 5.80
N ASN A 469 -8.85 -19.30 6.60
CA ASN A 469 -9.93 -18.50 7.16
C ASN A 469 -9.43 -17.80 8.44
N TYR A 470 -9.37 -16.49 8.42
CA TYR A 470 -8.85 -15.68 9.53
C TYR A 470 -9.95 -15.15 10.47
N THR A 471 -11.21 -15.52 10.26
CA THR A 471 -12.33 -14.91 11.01
C THR A 471 -12.48 -15.43 12.43
N HIS A 472 -11.86 -16.56 12.77
CA HIS A 472 -12.04 -17.23 14.07
C HIS A 472 -13.51 -17.49 14.41
N GLY A 473 -14.36 -17.67 13.40
CA GLY A 473 -15.80 -17.86 13.57
C GLY A 473 -16.58 -16.60 13.93
N LYS A 474 -15.96 -15.43 13.85
CA LYS A 474 -16.59 -14.15 14.13
C LYS A 474 -17.32 -13.61 12.91
N ALA A 475 -18.42 -12.88 13.15
CA ALA A 475 -19.26 -12.34 12.08
C ALA A 475 -18.56 -11.24 11.29
N VAL A 476 -17.68 -10.46 11.94
CA VAL A 476 -16.91 -9.38 11.32
C VAL A 476 -15.46 -9.48 11.79
N MET A 477 -14.58 -9.76 10.86
CA MET A 477 -13.13 -9.72 11.07
C MET A 477 -12.43 -9.52 9.73
N TYR A 478 -11.40 -8.68 9.71
CA TYR A 478 -10.57 -8.38 8.56
C TYR A 478 -9.12 -8.69 8.88
N ALA A 479 -8.27 -8.78 7.86
CA ALA A 479 -6.84 -8.98 8.03
C ALA A 479 -6.03 -7.84 7.40
N SER A 480 -4.84 -7.59 7.94
CA SER A 480 -3.87 -6.64 7.41
C SER A 480 -3.20 -7.17 6.13
N GLU A 481 -2.42 -6.33 5.47
CA GLU A 481 -1.37 -6.78 4.56
C GLU A 481 -0.42 -7.73 5.30
N ALA A 482 0.06 -8.77 4.63
CA ALA A 482 0.99 -9.73 5.23
C ALA A 482 2.44 -9.26 5.11
N THR A 483 3.25 -9.62 6.10
CA THR A 483 4.70 -9.58 6.06
C THR A 483 5.24 -11.01 5.99
N VAL A 484 6.48 -11.17 5.50
CA VAL A 484 7.04 -12.50 5.22
C VAL A 484 8.50 -12.57 5.63
N ALA A 485 8.81 -13.56 6.44
CA ALA A 485 10.18 -13.84 6.90
C ALA A 485 10.35 -15.32 7.25
N ASP A 486 11.56 -15.85 7.10
CA ASP A 486 11.95 -17.17 7.62
C ASP A 486 12.24 -17.04 9.12
N LEU A 487 11.27 -17.40 9.95
CA LEU A 487 11.34 -17.24 11.40
C LEU A 487 12.11 -18.34 12.13
N ASN A 488 12.42 -19.44 11.48
CA ASN A 488 13.10 -20.58 12.08
C ASN A 488 14.37 -21.02 11.35
N GLN A 489 14.78 -20.29 10.30
CA GLN A 489 15.98 -20.51 9.50
C GLN A 489 15.98 -21.86 8.75
N ASP A 490 14.83 -22.36 8.35
CA ASP A 490 14.72 -23.61 7.61
C ASP A 490 14.69 -23.40 6.08
N GLY A 491 14.61 -22.15 5.62
CA GLY A 491 14.56 -21.76 4.22
C GLY A 491 13.14 -21.67 3.65
N SER A 492 12.13 -21.94 4.49
CA SER A 492 10.71 -21.86 4.13
C SER A 492 10.08 -20.68 4.89
N PRO A 493 9.79 -19.54 4.25
CA PRO A 493 9.36 -18.36 4.97
C PRO A 493 7.92 -18.48 5.50
N GLU A 494 7.67 -17.83 6.63
CA GLU A 494 6.37 -17.70 7.24
C GLU A 494 5.63 -16.44 6.75
N VAL A 495 4.31 -16.56 6.70
CA VAL A 495 3.37 -15.47 6.38
C VAL A 495 2.77 -14.95 7.68
N ILE A 496 3.03 -13.69 8.00
CA ILE A 496 2.66 -13.06 9.25
C ILE A 496 1.69 -11.91 8.98
N PHE A 497 0.54 -11.92 9.63
CA PHE A 497 -0.43 -10.85 9.51
C PHE A 497 -1.21 -10.67 10.81
N THR A 498 -1.96 -9.58 10.89
CA THR A 498 -2.82 -9.28 12.02
C THR A 498 -4.28 -9.23 11.59
N THR A 499 -5.18 -9.42 12.55
CA THR A 499 -6.60 -9.27 12.32
C THR A 499 -7.19 -8.14 13.17
N TYR A 500 -8.33 -7.63 12.74
CA TYR A 500 -9.09 -6.61 13.44
C TYR A 500 -10.59 -6.76 13.15
N GLY A 501 -11.40 -6.36 14.12
CA GLY A 501 -12.85 -6.58 14.09
C GLY A 501 -13.66 -5.32 13.82
N ASP A 502 -14.98 -5.44 14.04
CA ASP A 502 -15.92 -4.33 13.97
C ASP A 502 -15.58 -3.28 15.05
N PRO A 503 -15.42 -2.00 14.68
CA PRO A 503 -15.16 -0.92 15.65
C PRO A 503 -16.26 -0.74 16.70
N ASN A 504 -17.43 -1.29 16.47
CA ASN A 504 -18.55 -1.22 17.41
C ASN A 504 -18.60 -2.41 18.40
N VAL A 505 -17.72 -3.37 18.25
CA VAL A 505 -17.68 -4.57 19.08
C VAL A 505 -16.30 -4.69 19.74
N LEU A 506 -16.27 -4.70 21.07
CA LEU A 506 -15.02 -4.90 21.82
C LEU A 506 -14.56 -6.36 21.69
N ASP A 507 -13.75 -6.63 20.69
CA ASP A 507 -13.20 -7.94 20.41
C ASP A 507 -11.72 -7.85 20.04
N SER A 508 -10.91 -8.76 20.53
CA SER A 508 -9.48 -8.77 20.23
C SER A 508 -9.22 -9.21 18.80
N GLY A 509 -8.29 -8.51 18.13
CA GLY A 509 -7.61 -9.05 16.98
C GLY A 509 -6.60 -10.13 17.35
N TYR A 510 -5.96 -10.66 16.34
CA TYR A 510 -4.97 -11.73 16.47
C TYR A 510 -3.70 -11.39 15.69
N LEU A 511 -2.56 -11.84 16.21
CA LEU A 511 -1.35 -12.02 15.43
C LEU A 511 -1.35 -13.47 14.95
N VAL A 512 -1.36 -13.67 13.63
CA VAL A 512 -1.45 -14.99 12.98
C VAL A 512 -0.16 -15.25 12.22
N ILE A 513 0.37 -16.45 12.35
CA ILE A 513 1.54 -16.93 11.62
C ILE A 513 1.18 -18.24 10.91
N LEU A 514 1.33 -18.22 9.59
CA LEU A 514 1.18 -19.40 8.74
C LEU A 514 2.53 -19.82 8.18
N GLY A 515 2.70 -21.10 7.91
CA GLY A 515 3.81 -21.58 7.10
C GLY A 515 3.61 -21.22 5.62
N ALA A 516 4.63 -21.37 4.80
CA ALA A 516 4.58 -21.16 3.35
C ALA A 516 3.48 -21.99 2.65
N ASP A 517 3.09 -23.10 3.26
CA ASP A 517 2.01 -23.99 2.80
C ASP A 517 0.59 -23.56 3.25
N GLY A 518 0.46 -22.43 3.95
CA GLY A 518 -0.80 -21.93 4.50
C GLY A 518 -1.26 -22.61 5.78
N ARG A 519 -0.48 -23.53 6.34
CA ARG A 519 -0.79 -24.20 7.61
C ARG A 519 -0.63 -23.24 8.79
N LEU A 520 -1.61 -23.19 9.68
CA LEU A 520 -1.53 -22.40 10.90
C LEU A 520 -0.41 -22.92 11.81
N LEU A 521 0.55 -22.04 12.10
CA LEU A 521 1.61 -22.28 13.08
C LEU A 521 1.26 -21.66 14.43
N HIS A 522 0.91 -20.38 14.43
CA HIS A 522 0.55 -19.66 15.64
C HIS A 522 -0.65 -18.75 15.42
N ASP A 523 -1.45 -18.66 16.46
CA ASP A 523 -2.64 -17.84 16.58
C ASP A 523 -2.63 -17.21 17.98
N ILE A 524 -2.35 -15.91 18.04
CA ILE A 524 -2.07 -15.21 19.29
C ILE A 524 -3.07 -14.07 19.45
N PRO A 525 -4.03 -14.15 20.37
CA PRO A 525 -4.89 -13.01 20.68
C PRO A 525 -4.03 -11.81 21.07
N LEU A 526 -4.31 -10.65 20.48
CA LEU A 526 -3.63 -9.41 20.85
C LEU A 526 -4.02 -9.01 22.28
N PRO A 527 -3.08 -8.54 23.10
CA PRO A 527 -3.38 -8.11 24.45
C PRO A 527 -4.29 -6.87 24.43
N ASN A 528 -5.07 -6.70 25.51
CA ASN A 528 -5.93 -5.55 25.75
C ASN A 528 -6.92 -5.24 24.60
N PRO A 529 -8.05 -5.94 24.51
CA PRO A 529 -9.10 -5.61 23.57
C PRO A 529 -9.55 -4.15 23.76
N GLY A 530 -9.94 -3.52 22.66
CA GLY A 530 -10.25 -2.10 22.53
C GLY A 530 -10.96 -1.45 23.71
N ARG A 531 -10.46 -0.30 24.12
CA ARG A 531 -10.97 0.41 25.29
C ARG A 531 -11.91 1.56 24.95
N ASN A 532 -11.81 2.09 23.72
CA ASN A 532 -12.45 3.34 23.35
C ASN A 532 -13.50 3.21 22.25
N GLY A 533 -13.85 2.00 21.82
CA GLY A 533 -14.82 1.77 20.75
C GLY A 533 -14.30 2.16 19.35
N ASN A 534 -13.01 2.33 19.17
CA ASN A 534 -12.39 2.68 17.90
C ASN A 534 -11.99 1.46 17.06
N GLY A 535 -12.46 0.30 17.42
CA GLY A 535 -12.08 -0.95 16.80
C GLY A 535 -11.11 -1.76 17.63
N ASN A 536 -10.91 -2.99 17.26
CA ASN A 536 -10.11 -3.97 17.96
C ASN A 536 -9.13 -4.64 17.02
N GLY A 537 -7.93 -4.85 17.48
CA GLY A 537 -6.88 -5.45 16.68
C GLY A 537 -6.01 -4.45 15.95
N ALA A 538 -5.40 -4.85 14.85
CA ALA A 538 -4.42 -4.07 14.14
C ALA A 538 -4.64 -4.14 12.61
N PRO A 539 -5.01 -3.03 11.95
CA PRO A 539 -5.18 -2.99 10.50
C PRO A 539 -3.89 -2.69 9.73
N ALA A 540 -2.89 -2.10 10.38
CA ALA A 540 -1.58 -1.89 9.78
C ALA A 540 -0.88 -3.24 9.58
N ALA A 541 -0.15 -3.40 8.49
CA ALA A 541 0.75 -4.54 8.33
C ALA A 541 1.72 -4.60 9.52
N PRO A 542 1.97 -5.77 10.11
CA PRO A 542 3.01 -5.89 11.11
C PRO A 542 4.38 -5.54 10.51
N ALA A 543 5.37 -5.29 11.35
CA ALA A 543 6.74 -5.16 10.89
C ALA A 543 7.61 -6.22 11.56
N ILE A 544 8.67 -6.65 10.88
CA ILE A 544 9.56 -7.72 11.34
C ILE A 544 10.99 -7.27 11.23
N TYR A 545 11.67 -7.14 12.35
CA TYR A 545 13.07 -6.73 12.42
C TYR A 545 13.73 -7.31 13.67
N ASP A 546 15.05 -7.48 13.64
CA ASP A 546 15.87 -7.62 14.85
C ASP A 546 16.10 -6.22 15.42
N LEU A 547 15.39 -5.91 16.51
CA LEU A 547 15.39 -4.57 17.08
C LEU A 547 16.54 -4.30 18.02
N ASP A 548 16.93 -5.26 18.86
CA ASP A 548 17.93 -5.04 19.91
C ASP A 548 19.25 -5.76 19.69
N GLY A 549 19.38 -6.41 18.54
CA GLY A 549 20.62 -7.04 18.07
C GLY A 549 21.04 -8.26 18.85
N ASP A 550 20.10 -8.87 19.48
CA ASP A 550 20.34 -10.15 20.07
C ASP A 550 20.34 -11.29 19.03
N GLY A 551 20.03 -10.94 17.76
CA GLY A 551 19.95 -11.86 16.63
C GLY A 551 18.56 -12.45 16.43
N GLN A 552 17.62 -12.21 17.31
CA GLN A 552 16.24 -12.69 17.17
C GLN A 552 15.36 -11.62 16.52
N LEU A 553 14.32 -12.05 15.85
CA LEU A 553 13.37 -11.15 15.22
C LEU A 553 12.25 -10.74 16.20
N GLU A 554 11.90 -9.48 16.15
CA GLU A 554 10.69 -8.95 16.76
C GLU A 554 9.62 -8.71 15.72
N ILE A 555 8.36 -8.94 16.14
CA ILE A 555 7.15 -8.60 15.38
C ILE A 555 6.49 -7.41 16.06
N PHE A 556 6.31 -6.32 15.30
CA PHE A 556 5.73 -5.08 15.76
C PHE A 556 4.29 -4.98 15.26
N VAL A 557 3.34 -4.88 16.16
CA VAL A 557 1.91 -4.85 15.88
C VAL A 557 1.32 -3.51 16.31
N GLN A 558 1.09 -2.63 15.35
CA GLN A 558 0.47 -1.33 15.60
C GLN A 558 -1.04 -1.47 15.73
N THR A 559 -1.58 -1.27 16.92
CA THR A 559 -2.99 -1.51 17.21
C THR A 559 -3.88 -0.29 17.01
N PHE A 560 -5.19 -0.49 16.97
CA PHE A 560 -6.16 0.59 16.82
C PHE A 560 -6.22 1.57 17.99
N ASP A 561 -6.06 1.08 19.22
CA ASP A 561 -6.49 1.87 20.38
C ASP A 561 -5.60 1.78 21.63
N HIS A 562 -4.61 0.92 21.66
CA HIS A 562 -3.78 0.78 22.86
C HIS A 562 -2.27 0.83 22.62
N GLY A 563 -1.86 1.27 21.44
CA GLY A 563 -0.46 1.44 21.11
C GLY A 563 0.11 0.30 20.28
N MET A 564 1.39 0.06 20.41
CA MET A 564 2.11 -0.96 19.68
C MET A 564 2.49 -2.11 20.60
N ASP A 565 2.12 -3.32 20.21
CA ASP A 565 2.57 -4.55 20.85
C ASP A 565 3.84 -5.06 20.17
N ILE A 566 4.82 -5.46 20.95
CA ILE A 566 6.08 -6.02 20.46
C ILE A 566 6.20 -7.45 20.98
N PHE A 567 6.48 -8.36 20.05
CA PHE A 567 6.68 -9.78 20.35
C PHE A 567 8.06 -10.20 19.86
N THR A 568 8.84 -10.91 20.70
CA THR A 568 10.08 -11.56 20.27
C THR A 568 9.77 -12.98 19.79
N VAL A 569 10.40 -13.42 18.71
CA VAL A 569 10.32 -14.81 18.20
C VAL A 569 11.55 -15.57 18.65
N PRO A 570 11.45 -16.42 19.68
CA PRO A 570 12.62 -17.12 20.21
C PRO A 570 13.26 -18.07 19.18
N GLY A 571 14.55 -17.99 19.04
CA GLY A 571 15.33 -18.85 18.13
C GLY A 571 15.23 -18.46 16.65
N SER A 572 14.59 -17.34 16.35
CA SER A 572 14.65 -16.74 15.02
C SER A 572 16.01 -16.09 14.72
N ALA A 573 16.21 -15.68 13.50
CA ALA A 573 17.35 -14.84 13.11
C ALA A 573 16.97 -13.97 11.90
N SER A 574 17.65 -12.86 11.76
CA SER A 574 17.46 -11.92 10.64
C SER A 574 18.12 -12.39 9.33
N ASN A 575 18.10 -13.69 9.06
CA ASN A 575 18.75 -14.29 7.90
C ASN A 575 17.96 -14.10 6.60
N CYS A 576 16.65 -14.02 6.68
CA CYS A 576 15.80 -13.86 5.50
C CYS A 576 14.47 -13.20 5.88
N VAL A 577 14.33 -11.92 5.51
CA VAL A 577 13.09 -11.16 5.62
C VAL A 577 12.72 -10.67 4.23
N LEU A 578 11.67 -11.23 3.64
CA LEU A 578 11.30 -11.00 2.25
C LEU A 578 10.40 -9.77 2.08
N TRP A 579 9.54 -9.51 3.08
CA TRP A 579 8.61 -8.40 3.11
C TRP A 579 8.48 -7.87 4.53
N PRO A 580 9.41 -6.99 4.95
CA PRO A 580 9.57 -6.61 6.36
C PRO A 580 8.45 -5.75 6.95
N THR A 581 7.71 -5.03 6.13
CA THR A 581 6.66 -4.08 6.56
C THR A 581 5.75 -3.76 5.37
N ALA A 582 4.73 -2.94 5.55
CA ALA A 582 3.81 -2.57 4.48
C ALA A 582 4.50 -2.09 3.21
N ARG A 583 3.96 -2.44 2.06
CA ARG A 583 4.39 -2.01 0.74
C ARG A 583 5.84 -2.37 0.40
N GLY A 584 6.35 -3.47 0.96
CA GLY A 584 7.66 -4.06 0.63
C GLY A 584 8.85 -3.54 1.42
N GLY A 585 8.75 -2.40 2.08
CA GLY A 585 9.88 -1.87 2.85
C GLY A 585 9.79 -0.38 3.19
N PRO A 586 10.89 0.23 3.65
CA PRO A 586 10.92 1.62 4.12
C PRO A 586 10.56 2.67 3.07
N LEU A 587 10.78 2.38 1.79
CA LEU A 587 10.43 3.27 0.67
C LEU A 587 8.97 3.16 0.20
N ARG A 588 8.23 2.13 0.62
CA ARG A 588 6.81 1.94 0.32
C ARG A 588 6.46 1.80 -1.17
N MET A 589 7.37 1.32 -1.98
CA MET A 589 7.23 1.26 -3.45
C MET A 589 6.22 0.22 -3.94
N GLY A 590 5.87 -0.76 -3.11
CA GLY A 590 5.03 -1.89 -3.53
C GLY A 590 5.80 -2.91 -4.37
N GLN A 591 7.06 -3.09 -4.05
CA GLN A 591 7.96 -4.04 -4.71
C GLN A 591 8.55 -5.03 -3.70
N PRO A 592 8.89 -6.26 -4.13
CA PRO A 592 9.79 -7.10 -3.36
C PRO A 592 11.11 -6.35 -3.11
N ASN A 593 11.63 -6.46 -1.90
CA ASN A 593 12.93 -5.86 -1.53
C ASN A 593 13.07 -4.34 -1.69
N SER A 594 12.02 -3.57 -1.55
CA SER A 594 12.15 -2.11 -1.47
C SER A 594 12.88 -1.70 -0.17
N ASN A 595 14.11 -2.14 -0.03
CA ASN A 595 14.96 -1.88 1.14
C ASN A 595 15.63 -0.52 0.96
N GLY A 596 15.13 0.50 1.65
CA GLY A 596 15.72 1.82 1.64
C GLY A 596 16.90 2.01 2.61
N LEU A 597 17.13 1.08 3.52
CA LEU A 597 18.20 1.17 4.55
C LEU A 597 18.74 -0.20 4.90
#